data_4c5d58467cab149cb7b3c0ed988d95c7
#
_entry.id   4c5d58467cab149cb7b3c0ed988d95c7
#
_cell.length_a   1.000
_cell.length_b   1.000
_cell.length_c   1.000
_cell.angle_alpha   90.00
_cell.angle_beta   90.00
_cell.angle_gamma   90.00
#
_symmetry.space_group_name_H-M   'P 1'
#
loop_
_entity.id
_entity.type
_entity.pdbx_description
1 polymer ?
#
loop_
_entity_poly.entity_id
_entity_poly.type
_entity_poly.pdbx_seq_one_letter_code
_entity_poly.pdbx_strand_id
1 'polypeptide(L)'
;METKTSAIRKRHTEIDMTRGSIFMHLLRFMLPLLAGNIFQQLYNMVDTWVVGNYVSNEAFSAVGSAGPITFTLIGFFMGLSNGAGVITAQYFGAGKPESVQKTVHTAILMTLILAVLFTGIGIAFTPTLLVFMQTPEEVLPEAVSYLTIYFAGVSGLMLYNVCSGILQAVGNSLIPFLALLACALMNTVLDLYFVIGLGMGVEGVALATIIAQYVSAVLVLIALMRTDSCIRFCFRKLAIDKAVLGRILRVGFPAALQMAVTSFSNVFVQSYINHFGADVMSGWTAYNKIDQLLVLPTKSMALAATTFVGQNLGAGQEKRARTGMKAALGISLGLALLLGAPSMLFAPSLVGFFNPKAEVIAYGASFLMLTPFYVFMCINQVTSGALRGAGNSRAPMVIMLGSYVFFRQIYLYVMTNFISNTVMSVAFGYPLGWIVCSTIMILYYLRHPLRRVELGEAPAAAAEAETEEKADPSAED
;
A
#
# COMPACT_ATOMS: atom_id res chain seq x y z
N MET A 1 -44.81 8.07 26.93
CA MET A 1 -44.56 8.11 25.47
C MET A 1 -43.07 7.78 25.28
N GLU A 2 -42.78 6.48 25.14
CA GLU A 2 -41.42 5.96 25.03
C GLU A 2 -40.91 6.16 23.60
N THR A 3 -39.89 6.95 23.46
CA THR A 3 -39.17 7.10 22.21
C THR A 3 -38.42 5.80 21.93
N LYS A 4 -38.94 5.00 21.02
CA LYS A 4 -38.25 3.84 20.42
C LYS A 4 -36.97 4.31 19.73
N THR A 5 -35.89 4.20 20.43
CA THR A 5 -34.53 4.27 19.82
C THR A 5 -34.42 3.04 18.91
N SER A 6 -34.53 3.24 17.59
CA SER A 6 -34.34 2.19 16.61
C SER A 6 -32.90 1.68 16.73
N ALA A 7 -32.74 0.49 17.30
CA ALA A 7 -31.50 -0.25 17.27
C ALA A 7 -31.18 -0.58 15.82
N ILE A 8 -30.32 0.23 15.20
CA ILE A 8 -29.73 -0.06 13.89
C ILE A 8 -28.98 -1.39 14.05
N ARG A 9 -29.51 -2.41 13.44
CA ARG A 9 -28.97 -3.77 13.36
C ARG A 9 -27.57 -3.67 12.73
N LYS A 10 -26.53 -3.57 13.58
CA LYS A 10 -25.12 -3.57 13.14
C LYS A 10 -24.88 -4.81 12.29
N ARG A 11 -24.74 -4.68 10.99
CA ARG A 11 -24.19 -5.74 10.15
C ARG A 11 -22.73 -5.98 10.58
N HIS A 12 -22.35 -7.23 10.79
CA HIS A 12 -21.12 -7.73 11.40
C HIS A 12 -19.80 -7.41 10.66
N THR A 13 -19.79 -6.49 9.68
CA THR A 13 -18.63 -6.23 8.82
C THR A 13 -17.81 -4.99 9.21
N GLU A 14 -18.35 -4.07 9.99
CA GLU A 14 -17.65 -2.87 10.46
C GLU A 14 -17.13 -3.06 11.88
N ILE A 15 -15.89 -2.68 12.13
CA ILE A 15 -15.26 -2.80 13.44
C ILE A 15 -14.99 -1.39 13.98
N ASP A 16 -15.76 -1.00 15.00
CA ASP A 16 -15.44 0.19 15.81
C ASP A 16 -14.24 -0.12 16.71
N MET A 17 -13.07 0.38 16.30
CA MET A 17 -11.80 0.12 17.02
C MET A 17 -11.61 1.02 18.24
N THR A 18 -12.56 1.91 18.52
CA THR A 18 -12.49 2.82 19.68
C THR A 18 -12.90 2.12 20.99
N ARG A 19 -13.51 0.93 20.92
CA ARG A 19 -13.99 0.14 22.07
C ARG A 19 -13.50 -1.30 21.99
N GLY A 20 -13.53 -2.02 23.09
CA GLY A 20 -13.20 -3.46 23.13
C GLY A 20 -11.69 -3.78 23.13
N SER A 21 -11.34 -5.04 22.83
CA SER A 21 -9.96 -5.55 22.89
C SER A 21 -9.11 -5.02 21.75
N ILE A 22 -8.03 -4.32 22.06
CA ILE A 22 -7.06 -3.78 21.09
C ILE A 22 -6.44 -4.91 20.26
N PHE A 23 -5.96 -5.96 20.93
CA PHE A 23 -5.30 -7.09 20.27
C PHE A 23 -6.21 -7.80 19.27
N MET A 24 -7.46 -8.05 19.66
CA MET A 24 -8.42 -8.74 18.79
C MET A 24 -8.81 -7.89 17.58
N HIS A 25 -8.96 -6.56 17.75
CA HIS A 25 -9.27 -5.67 16.64
C HIS A 25 -8.12 -5.62 15.62
N LEU A 26 -6.88 -5.51 16.09
CA LEU A 26 -5.71 -5.50 15.21
C LEU A 26 -5.59 -6.81 14.43
N LEU A 27 -5.75 -7.98 15.08
CA LEU A 27 -5.69 -9.28 14.41
C LEU A 27 -6.84 -9.49 13.43
N ARG A 28 -8.10 -9.24 13.84
CA ARG A 28 -9.27 -9.40 12.96
C ARG A 28 -9.20 -8.51 11.73
N PHE A 29 -8.62 -7.34 11.87
CA PHE A 29 -8.44 -6.44 10.73
C PHE A 29 -7.25 -6.85 9.86
N MET A 30 -6.12 -7.23 10.46
CA MET A 30 -4.90 -7.58 9.73
C MET A 30 -5.05 -8.88 8.92
N LEU A 31 -5.70 -9.92 9.50
CA LEU A 31 -5.73 -11.25 8.88
C LEU A 31 -6.36 -11.27 7.46
N PRO A 32 -7.53 -10.65 7.21
CA PRO A 32 -8.05 -10.57 5.84
C PRO A 32 -7.15 -9.79 4.90
N LEU A 33 -6.50 -8.71 5.37
CA LEU A 33 -5.56 -7.94 4.56
C LEU A 33 -4.33 -8.78 4.19
N LEU A 34 -3.78 -9.51 5.16
CA LEU A 34 -2.66 -10.41 4.92
C LEU A 34 -3.03 -11.49 3.90
N ALA A 35 -4.19 -12.12 4.06
CA ALA A 35 -4.68 -13.11 3.12
C ALA A 35 -4.84 -12.51 1.71
N GLY A 36 -5.45 -11.33 1.58
CA GLY A 36 -5.59 -10.64 0.30
C GLY A 36 -4.25 -10.35 -0.37
N ASN A 37 -3.27 -9.88 0.39
CA ASN A 37 -1.92 -9.62 -0.12
C ASN A 37 -1.19 -10.92 -0.54
N ILE A 38 -1.41 -12.03 0.16
CA ILE A 38 -0.87 -13.35 -0.24
C ILE A 38 -1.50 -13.79 -1.56
N PHE A 39 -2.83 -13.72 -1.71
CA PHE A 39 -3.49 -14.04 -2.96
C PHE A 39 -3.04 -13.14 -4.12
N GLN A 40 -2.79 -11.86 -3.84
CA GLN A 40 -2.22 -10.93 -4.82
C GLN A 40 -0.83 -11.37 -5.29
N GLN A 41 0.03 -11.81 -4.38
CA GLN A 41 1.35 -12.33 -4.77
C GLN A 41 1.25 -13.64 -5.55
N LEU A 42 0.31 -14.52 -5.17
CA LEU A 42 0.10 -15.78 -5.88
C LEU A 42 -0.34 -15.56 -7.34
N TYR A 43 -1.31 -14.67 -7.59
CA TYR A 43 -1.71 -14.41 -8.97
C TYR A 43 -0.59 -13.75 -9.79
N ASN A 44 0.18 -12.81 -9.22
CA ASN A 44 1.35 -12.24 -9.91
C ASN A 44 2.40 -13.32 -10.29
N MET A 45 2.53 -14.37 -9.47
CA MET A 45 3.38 -15.51 -9.79
C MET A 45 2.79 -16.35 -10.93
N VAL A 46 1.46 -16.54 -10.95
CA VAL A 46 0.76 -17.24 -12.03
C VAL A 46 0.89 -16.48 -13.35
N ASP A 47 0.65 -15.16 -13.37
CA ASP A 47 0.85 -14.31 -14.56
C ASP A 47 2.26 -14.51 -15.13
N THR A 48 3.28 -14.41 -14.28
CA THR A 48 4.67 -14.59 -14.68
C THR A 48 4.94 -15.99 -15.22
N TRP A 49 4.33 -17.02 -14.62
CA TRP A 49 4.46 -18.42 -15.04
C TRP A 49 3.76 -18.66 -16.39
N VAL A 50 2.57 -18.11 -16.58
CA VAL A 50 1.82 -18.23 -17.86
C VAL A 50 2.62 -17.58 -18.99
N VAL A 51 3.13 -16.36 -18.80
CA VAL A 51 3.94 -15.68 -19.81
C VAL A 51 5.20 -16.46 -20.14
N GLY A 52 5.93 -16.93 -19.12
CA GLY A 52 7.20 -17.63 -19.31
C GLY A 52 7.08 -19.02 -19.97
N ASN A 53 5.92 -19.70 -19.85
CA ASN A 53 5.75 -21.04 -20.38
C ASN A 53 4.93 -21.11 -21.68
N TYR A 54 4.06 -20.15 -21.94
CA TYR A 54 3.08 -20.21 -23.04
C TYR A 54 3.17 -19.05 -24.03
N VAL A 55 3.99 -18.03 -23.74
CA VAL A 55 4.23 -16.91 -24.67
C VAL A 55 5.69 -16.96 -25.15
N SER A 56 6.28 -15.85 -25.55
CA SER A 56 7.67 -15.78 -26.01
C SER A 56 8.61 -15.29 -24.90
N ASN A 57 9.93 -15.50 -25.09
CA ASN A 57 10.95 -14.91 -24.20
C ASN A 57 10.92 -13.37 -24.25
N GLU A 58 10.58 -12.81 -25.41
CA GLU A 58 10.41 -11.36 -25.60
C GLU A 58 9.25 -10.84 -24.75
N ALA A 59 8.11 -11.54 -24.74
CA ALA A 59 6.95 -11.23 -23.91
C ALA A 59 7.28 -11.31 -22.41
N PHE A 60 8.01 -12.34 -22.00
CA PHE A 60 8.47 -12.47 -20.61
C PHE A 60 9.37 -11.29 -20.20
N SER A 61 10.28 -10.91 -21.09
CA SER A 61 11.16 -9.76 -20.90
C SER A 61 10.41 -8.43 -20.90
N ALA A 62 9.34 -8.32 -21.73
CA ALA A 62 8.47 -7.15 -21.79
C ALA A 62 7.73 -6.91 -20.46
N VAL A 63 7.10 -7.95 -19.89
CA VAL A 63 6.45 -7.89 -18.58
C VAL A 63 7.46 -7.54 -17.47
N GLY A 64 8.66 -8.13 -17.53
CA GLY A 64 9.75 -7.83 -16.62
C GLY A 64 10.20 -6.36 -16.68
N SER A 65 10.36 -5.81 -17.87
CA SER A 65 10.75 -4.41 -18.10
C SER A 65 9.68 -3.42 -17.64
N ALA A 66 8.41 -3.78 -17.74
CA ALA A 66 7.29 -2.99 -17.27
C ALA A 66 7.18 -2.96 -15.72
N GLY A 67 7.75 -3.95 -15.03
CA GLY A 67 7.64 -4.15 -13.58
C GLY A 67 7.96 -2.90 -12.74
N PRO A 68 9.12 -2.26 -12.88
CA PRO A 68 9.47 -1.06 -12.10
C PRO A 68 8.48 0.09 -12.26
N ILE A 69 7.92 0.29 -13.47
CA ILE A 69 6.92 1.32 -13.75
C ILE A 69 5.62 0.99 -13.02
N THR A 70 5.12 -0.24 -13.20
CA THR A 70 3.86 -0.68 -12.58
C THR A 70 3.94 -0.66 -11.06
N PHE A 71 5.03 -1.14 -10.44
CA PHE A 71 5.22 -1.07 -8.99
C PHE A 71 5.30 0.36 -8.45
N THR A 72 5.93 1.27 -9.17
CA THR A 72 5.99 2.68 -8.78
C THR A 72 4.59 3.31 -8.81
N LEU A 73 3.81 3.04 -9.85
CA LEU A 73 2.43 3.52 -9.98
C LEU A 73 1.53 2.93 -8.90
N ILE A 74 1.57 1.62 -8.68
CA ILE A 74 0.80 0.96 -7.61
C ILE A 74 1.14 1.60 -6.26
N GLY A 75 2.44 1.76 -5.95
CA GLY A 75 2.90 2.40 -4.73
C GLY A 75 2.36 3.82 -4.57
N PHE A 76 2.40 4.62 -5.64
CA PHE A 76 1.88 5.97 -5.63
C PHE A 76 0.37 6.01 -5.33
N PHE A 77 -0.43 5.19 -5.99
CA PHE A 77 -1.89 5.14 -5.77
C PHE A 77 -2.26 4.58 -4.40
N MET A 78 -1.54 3.57 -3.91
CA MET A 78 -1.71 3.08 -2.54
C MET A 78 -1.43 4.17 -1.50
N GLY A 79 -0.37 4.97 -1.71
CA GLY A 79 -0.05 6.09 -0.84
C GLY A 79 -1.17 7.15 -0.83
N LEU A 80 -1.72 7.47 -1.99
CA LEU A 80 -2.81 8.44 -2.13
C LEU A 80 -4.11 7.91 -1.49
N SER A 81 -4.43 6.63 -1.70
CA SER A 81 -5.54 5.94 -1.05
C SER A 81 -5.43 5.96 0.47
N ASN A 82 -4.22 5.78 1.02
CA ASN A 82 -3.98 5.91 2.46
C ASN A 82 -4.41 7.28 2.99
N GLY A 83 -4.24 8.35 2.22
CA GLY A 83 -4.72 9.69 2.59
C GLY A 83 -6.24 9.72 2.80
N ALA A 84 -7.00 9.20 1.84
CA ALA A 84 -8.46 9.10 1.94
C ALA A 84 -8.88 8.21 3.12
N GLY A 85 -8.24 7.04 3.28
CA GLY A 85 -8.49 6.12 4.38
C GLY A 85 -8.24 6.75 5.76
N VAL A 86 -7.12 7.45 5.95
CA VAL A 86 -6.78 8.12 7.21
C VAL A 86 -7.82 9.19 7.57
N ILE A 87 -8.17 10.07 6.64
CA ILE A 87 -9.14 11.14 6.90
C ILE A 87 -10.53 10.56 7.20
N THR A 88 -10.94 9.52 6.44
CA THR A 88 -12.18 8.78 6.72
C THR A 88 -12.15 8.16 8.12
N ALA A 89 -11.05 7.50 8.54
CA ALA A 89 -10.91 6.86 9.85
C ALA A 89 -10.98 7.89 11.00
N GLN A 90 -10.36 9.06 10.83
CA GLN A 90 -10.40 10.14 11.80
C GLN A 90 -11.81 10.70 11.98
N TYR A 91 -12.52 10.99 10.89
CA TYR A 91 -13.89 11.48 10.97
C TYR A 91 -14.87 10.39 11.47
N PHE A 92 -14.65 9.13 11.11
CA PHE A 92 -15.44 8.01 11.61
C PHE A 92 -15.28 7.86 13.12
N GLY A 93 -14.03 7.87 13.62
CA GLY A 93 -13.73 7.82 15.04
C GLY A 93 -14.29 9.01 15.81
N ALA A 94 -14.33 10.21 15.20
CA ALA A 94 -14.92 11.41 15.77
C ALA A 94 -16.45 11.42 15.81
N GLY A 95 -17.12 10.41 15.20
CA GLY A 95 -18.58 10.35 15.11
C GLY A 95 -19.19 11.44 14.21
N LYS A 96 -18.45 11.90 13.17
CA LYS A 96 -18.88 12.94 12.22
C LYS A 96 -19.33 12.35 10.88
N PRO A 97 -20.56 11.79 10.75
CA PRO A 97 -20.99 11.04 9.56
C PRO A 97 -21.05 11.90 8.29
N GLU A 98 -21.41 13.18 8.40
CA GLU A 98 -21.43 14.09 7.25
C GLU A 98 -20.04 14.33 6.66
N SER A 99 -19.03 14.52 7.54
CA SER A 99 -17.64 14.68 7.11
C SER A 99 -17.09 13.41 6.49
N VAL A 100 -17.50 12.23 6.99
CA VAL A 100 -17.18 10.95 6.36
C VAL A 100 -17.77 10.88 4.94
N GLN A 101 -19.05 11.24 4.76
CA GLN A 101 -19.67 11.26 3.43
C GLN A 101 -18.97 12.23 2.47
N LYS A 102 -18.65 13.46 2.92
CA LYS A 102 -17.87 14.42 2.12
C LYS A 102 -16.53 13.83 1.71
N THR A 103 -15.85 13.12 2.64
CA THR A 103 -14.56 12.49 2.35
C THR A 103 -14.68 11.38 1.29
N VAL A 104 -15.69 10.51 1.41
CA VAL A 104 -15.95 9.42 0.45
C VAL A 104 -16.17 9.99 -0.97
N HIS A 105 -17.08 10.96 -1.11
CA HIS A 105 -17.41 11.52 -2.42
C HIS A 105 -16.23 12.30 -3.03
N THR A 106 -15.53 13.11 -2.21
CA THR A 106 -14.33 13.84 -2.64
C THR A 106 -13.22 12.89 -3.09
N ALA A 107 -12.97 11.81 -2.31
CA ALA A 107 -11.91 10.85 -2.63
C ALA A 107 -12.19 10.08 -3.92
N ILE A 108 -13.43 9.63 -4.14
CA ILE A 108 -13.82 8.91 -5.35
C ILE A 108 -13.75 9.85 -6.57
N LEU A 109 -14.28 11.08 -6.47
CA LEU A 109 -14.23 12.03 -7.59
C LEU A 109 -12.79 12.43 -7.92
N MET A 110 -11.96 12.71 -6.92
CA MET A 110 -10.52 12.93 -7.09
C MET A 110 -9.88 11.76 -7.84
N THR A 111 -10.20 10.53 -7.45
CA THR A 111 -9.66 9.32 -8.08
C THR A 111 -10.06 9.20 -9.54
N LEU A 112 -11.33 9.49 -9.87
CA LEU A 112 -11.80 9.48 -11.27
C LEU A 112 -11.07 10.52 -12.13
N ILE A 113 -10.87 11.74 -11.61
CA ILE A 113 -10.12 12.79 -12.32
C ILE A 113 -8.66 12.35 -12.54
N LEU A 114 -8.01 11.84 -11.49
CA LEU A 114 -6.64 11.34 -11.59
C LEU A 114 -6.54 10.15 -12.53
N ALA A 115 -7.52 9.26 -12.54
CA ALA A 115 -7.54 8.10 -13.44
C ALA A 115 -7.52 8.53 -14.91
N VAL A 116 -8.34 9.50 -15.30
CA VAL A 116 -8.32 10.05 -16.67
C VAL A 116 -6.96 10.67 -16.99
N LEU A 117 -6.41 11.46 -16.06
CA LEU A 117 -5.12 12.10 -16.24
C LEU A 117 -3.98 11.08 -16.41
N PHE A 118 -3.90 10.09 -15.50
CA PHE A 118 -2.84 9.07 -15.53
C PHE A 118 -2.99 8.11 -16.72
N THR A 119 -4.21 7.79 -17.13
CA THR A 119 -4.45 7.03 -18.37
C THR A 119 -3.90 7.79 -19.58
N GLY A 120 -4.27 9.06 -19.75
CA GLY A 120 -3.82 9.86 -20.90
C GLY A 120 -2.30 10.06 -20.92
N ILE A 121 -1.72 10.49 -19.79
CA ILE A 121 -0.27 10.67 -19.66
C ILE A 121 0.46 9.34 -19.82
N GLY A 122 -0.02 8.27 -19.17
CA GLY A 122 0.60 6.96 -19.23
C GLY A 122 0.70 6.42 -20.65
N ILE A 123 -0.41 6.41 -21.38
CA ILE A 123 -0.43 5.96 -22.78
C ILE A 123 0.50 6.82 -23.67
N ALA A 124 0.42 8.15 -23.53
CA ALA A 124 1.23 9.06 -24.34
C ALA A 124 2.74 8.92 -24.11
N PHE A 125 3.15 8.69 -22.86
CA PHE A 125 4.57 8.63 -22.48
C PHE A 125 5.15 7.21 -22.43
N THR A 126 4.36 6.15 -22.58
CA THR A 126 4.81 4.74 -22.52
C THR A 126 6.01 4.48 -23.45
N PRO A 127 5.99 4.82 -24.75
CA PRO A 127 7.14 4.56 -25.62
C PRO A 127 8.41 5.29 -25.15
N THR A 128 8.28 6.56 -24.77
CA THR A 128 9.40 7.40 -24.31
C THR A 128 10.01 6.84 -23.02
N LEU A 129 9.19 6.39 -22.09
CA LEU A 129 9.65 5.78 -20.83
C LEU A 129 10.45 4.51 -21.07
N LEU A 130 9.97 3.61 -21.93
CA LEU A 130 10.65 2.36 -22.26
C LEU A 130 11.97 2.57 -23.00
N VAL A 131 12.02 3.53 -23.92
CA VAL A 131 13.27 3.93 -24.59
C VAL A 131 14.25 4.53 -23.58
N PHE A 132 13.79 5.38 -22.68
CA PHE A 132 14.62 5.94 -21.60
C PHE A 132 15.19 4.86 -20.68
N MET A 133 14.43 3.77 -20.45
CA MET A 133 14.88 2.61 -19.68
C MET A 133 15.82 1.69 -20.47
N GLN A 134 16.19 2.04 -21.71
CA GLN A 134 17.05 1.23 -22.58
C GLN A 134 16.49 -0.19 -22.82
N THR A 135 15.16 -0.29 -22.97
CA THR A 135 14.52 -1.55 -23.34
C THR A 135 15.03 -2.00 -24.73
N PRO A 136 15.49 -3.25 -24.89
CA PRO A 136 15.96 -3.75 -26.19
C PRO A 136 14.91 -3.59 -27.30
N GLU A 137 15.36 -3.28 -28.51
CA GLU A 137 14.46 -3.05 -29.67
C GLU A 137 13.54 -4.23 -29.99
N GLU A 138 14.01 -5.46 -29.76
CA GLU A 138 13.25 -6.70 -29.96
C GLU A 138 12.09 -6.86 -28.97
N VAL A 139 12.24 -6.31 -27.75
CA VAL A 139 11.26 -6.39 -26.65
C VAL A 139 10.31 -5.18 -26.64
N LEU A 140 10.77 -4.06 -27.22
CA LEU A 140 10.09 -2.77 -27.15
C LEU A 140 8.62 -2.79 -27.62
N PRO A 141 8.26 -3.43 -28.78
CA PRO A 141 6.87 -3.45 -29.23
C PRO A 141 5.92 -4.12 -28.24
N GLU A 142 6.31 -5.26 -27.67
CA GLU A 142 5.50 -6.01 -26.71
C GLU A 142 5.41 -5.25 -25.36
N ALA A 143 6.49 -4.62 -24.92
CA ALA A 143 6.49 -3.81 -23.70
C ALA A 143 5.59 -2.56 -23.86
N VAL A 144 5.60 -1.92 -25.03
CA VAL A 144 4.70 -0.78 -25.34
C VAL A 144 3.25 -1.25 -25.34
N SER A 145 2.94 -2.37 -26.00
CA SER A 145 1.58 -2.93 -26.03
C SER A 145 1.08 -3.26 -24.63
N TYR A 146 1.87 -3.99 -23.84
CA TYR A 146 1.56 -4.35 -22.44
C TYR A 146 1.26 -3.12 -21.59
N LEU A 147 2.18 -2.17 -21.54
CA LEU A 147 2.03 -0.97 -20.71
C LEU A 147 0.90 -0.06 -21.18
N THR A 148 0.67 0.06 -22.49
CA THR A 148 -0.45 0.85 -23.03
C THR A 148 -1.78 0.29 -22.56
N ILE A 149 -1.97 -1.03 -22.64
CA ILE A 149 -3.16 -1.70 -22.14
C ILE A 149 -3.27 -1.53 -20.62
N TYR A 150 -2.17 -1.71 -19.89
CA TYR A 150 -2.14 -1.54 -18.44
C TYR A 150 -2.55 -0.12 -18.00
N PHE A 151 -2.04 0.93 -18.68
CA PHE A 151 -2.43 2.30 -18.42
C PHE A 151 -3.89 2.59 -18.81
N ALA A 152 -4.41 1.98 -19.87
CA ALA A 152 -5.83 2.08 -20.21
C ALA A 152 -6.73 1.53 -19.08
N GLY A 153 -6.26 0.52 -18.35
CA GLY A 153 -6.98 -0.10 -17.24
C GLY A 153 -6.64 0.45 -15.85
N VAL A 154 -5.73 1.41 -15.70
CA VAL A 154 -5.26 1.89 -14.39
C VAL A 154 -6.36 2.46 -13.50
N SER A 155 -7.45 2.95 -14.08
CA SER A 155 -8.62 3.45 -13.35
C SER A 155 -9.28 2.37 -12.47
N GLY A 156 -9.29 1.11 -12.89
CA GLY A 156 -9.76 -0.01 -12.07
C GLY A 156 -8.91 -0.19 -10.82
N LEU A 157 -7.59 -0.21 -10.96
CA LEU A 157 -6.65 -0.27 -9.86
C LEU A 157 -6.83 0.89 -8.87
N MET A 158 -6.95 2.12 -9.38
CA MET A 158 -7.10 3.32 -8.56
C MET A 158 -8.41 3.31 -7.77
N LEU A 159 -9.53 2.99 -8.42
CA LEU A 159 -10.85 2.87 -7.77
C LEU A 159 -10.85 1.78 -6.72
N TYR A 160 -10.30 0.59 -7.03
CA TYR A 160 -10.18 -0.48 -6.04
C TYR A 160 -9.41 0.00 -4.80
N ASN A 161 -8.25 0.63 -4.97
CA ASN A 161 -7.42 1.07 -3.84
C ASN A 161 -8.14 2.09 -2.96
N VAL A 162 -8.77 3.12 -3.55
CA VAL A 162 -9.44 4.18 -2.79
C VAL A 162 -10.70 3.65 -2.10
N CYS A 163 -11.54 2.89 -2.80
CA CYS A 163 -12.75 2.30 -2.21
C CYS A 163 -12.40 1.31 -1.09
N SER A 164 -11.33 0.50 -1.27
CA SER A 164 -10.82 -0.40 -0.23
C SER A 164 -10.29 0.37 0.97
N GLY A 165 -9.55 1.47 0.75
CA GLY A 165 -9.07 2.35 1.82
C GLY A 165 -10.21 2.96 2.64
N ILE A 166 -11.32 3.33 2.00
CA ILE A 166 -12.53 3.83 2.68
C ILE A 166 -13.19 2.73 3.51
N LEU A 167 -13.34 1.51 2.98
CA LEU A 167 -13.88 0.36 3.71
C LEU A 167 -12.99 0.01 4.91
N GLN A 168 -11.69 -0.01 4.71
CA GLN A 168 -10.71 -0.26 5.76
C GLN A 168 -10.75 0.82 6.85
N ALA A 169 -11.02 2.06 6.51
CA ALA A 169 -11.11 3.17 7.46
C ALA A 169 -12.20 2.96 8.53
N VAL A 170 -13.28 2.26 8.19
CA VAL A 170 -14.34 1.89 9.14
C VAL A 170 -14.16 0.47 9.73
N GLY A 171 -12.95 -0.09 9.60
CA GLY A 171 -12.61 -1.39 10.16
C GLY A 171 -13.04 -2.59 9.32
N ASN A 172 -13.56 -2.39 8.11
CA ASN A 172 -13.96 -3.48 7.22
C ASN A 172 -12.82 -3.88 6.28
N SER A 173 -12.07 -4.91 6.63
CA SER A 173 -11.01 -5.50 5.79
C SER A 173 -11.47 -6.73 5.00
N LEU A 174 -12.64 -7.30 5.35
CA LEU A 174 -13.14 -8.53 4.73
C LEU A 174 -13.61 -8.29 3.29
N ILE A 175 -14.36 -7.20 3.04
CA ILE A 175 -14.87 -6.90 1.68
C ILE A 175 -13.71 -6.64 0.70
N PRO A 176 -12.71 -5.79 1.02
CA PRO A 176 -11.51 -5.66 0.19
C PRO A 176 -10.79 -6.99 -0.09
N PHE A 177 -10.68 -7.86 0.93
CA PHE A 177 -10.10 -9.19 0.75
C PHE A 177 -10.90 -10.05 -0.24
N LEU A 178 -12.22 -10.13 -0.07
CA LEU A 178 -13.06 -10.92 -0.97
C LEU A 178 -13.02 -10.40 -2.42
N ALA A 179 -12.92 -9.08 -2.61
CA ALA A 179 -12.76 -8.48 -3.92
C ALA A 179 -11.39 -8.82 -4.55
N LEU A 180 -10.30 -8.83 -3.75
CA LEU A 180 -8.99 -9.29 -4.21
C LEU A 180 -8.96 -10.78 -4.55
N LEU A 181 -9.63 -11.60 -3.74
CA LEU A 181 -9.75 -13.03 -4.03
C LEU A 181 -10.48 -13.27 -5.36
N ALA A 182 -11.61 -12.57 -5.58
CA ALA A 182 -12.32 -12.63 -6.86
C ALA A 182 -11.45 -12.13 -8.02
N CYS A 183 -10.68 -11.06 -7.82
CA CYS A 183 -9.71 -10.55 -8.78
C CYS A 183 -8.66 -11.61 -9.14
N ALA A 184 -8.04 -12.24 -8.14
CA ALA A 184 -7.01 -13.24 -8.33
C ALA A 184 -7.51 -14.46 -9.10
N LEU A 185 -8.69 -14.97 -8.74
CA LEU A 185 -9.31 -16.10 -9.44
C LEU A 185 -9.69 -15.73 -10.88
N MET A 186 -10.29 -14.56 -11.08
CA MET A 186 -10.69 -14.09 -12.43
C MET A 186 -9.45 -13.88 -13.30
N ASN A 187 -8.41 -13.23 -12.79
CA ASN A 187 -7.18 -13.00 -13.52
C ASN A 187 -6.54 -14.32 -13.97
N THR A 188 -6.36 -15.28 -13.05
CA THR A 188 -5.81 -16.61 -13.40
C THR A 188 -6.61 -17.32 -14.50
N VAL A 189 -7.95 -17.29 -14.41
CA VAL A 189 -8.82 -17.93 -15.42
C VAL A 189 -8.70 -17.20 -16.77
N LEU A 190 -8.69 -15.87 -16.75
CA LEU A 190 -8.58 -15.07 -17.97
C LEU A 190 -7.19 -15.19 -18.63
N ASP A 191 -6.11 -15.26 -17.84
CA ASP A 191 -4.77 -15.49 -18.38
C ASP A 191 -4.70 -16.81 -19.15
N LEU A 192 -5.18 -17.90 -18.55
CA LEU A 192 -5.23 -19.20 -19.21
C LEU A 192 -6.12 -19.15 -20.47
N TYR A 193 -7.26 -18.50 -20.39
CA TYR A 193 -8.19 -18.39 -21.51
C TYR A 193 -7.63 -17.55 -22.66
N PHE A 194 -7.07 -16.36 -22.38
CA PHE A 194 -6.54 -15.49 -23.43
C PHE A 194 -5.23 -16.00 -24.01
N VAL A 195 -4.32 -16.49 -23.18
CA VAL A 195 -3.01 -16.94 -23.64
C VAL A 195 -3.09 -18.32 -24.27
N ILE A 196 -3.67 -19.31 -23.58
CA ILE A 196 -3.71 -20.70 -24.05
C ILE A 196 -4.89 -20.93 -24.99
N GLY A 197 -6.08 -20.40 -24.64
CA GLY A 197 -7.31 -20.63 -25.41
C GLY A 197 -7.38 -19.83 -26.71
N LEU A 198 -7.01 -18.55 -26.67
CA LEU A 198 -7.07 -17.65 -27.84
C LEU A 198 -5.71 -17.39 -28.50
N GLY A 199 -4.60 -17.87 -27.92
CA GLY A 199 -3.26 -17.65 -28.46
C GLY A 199 -2.80 -16.19 -28.41
N MET A 200 -3.39 -15.38 -27.52
CA MET A 200 -2.97 -14.00 -27.31
C MET A 200 -1.61 -13.98 -26.59
N GLY A 201 -0.72 -13.09 -27.02
CA GLY A 201 0.57 -12.90 -26.41
C GLY A 201 0.49 -12.11 -25.08
N VAL A 202 1.44 -11.21 -24.90
CA VAL A 202 1.53 -10.33 -23.73
C VAL A 202 0.26 -9.45 -23.54
N GLU A 203 -0.43 -9.13 -24.63
CA GLU A 203 -1.68 -8.37 -24.61
C GLU A 203 -2.79 -9.12 -23.88
N GLY A 204 -2.85 -10.46 -24.02
CA GLY A 204 -3.81 -11.30 -23.30
C GLY A 204 -3.66 -11.20 -21.79
N VAL A 205 -2.42 -11.24 -21.30
CA VAL A 205 -2.11 -11.09 -19.87
C VAL A 205 -2.45 -9.68 -19.36
N ALA A 206 -2.11 -8.65 -20.14
CA ALA A 206 -2.47 -7.28 -19.79
C ALA A 206 -3.99 -7.10 -19.70
N LEU A 207 -4.75 -7.62 -20.66
CA LEU A 207 -6.22 -7.58 -20.66
C LEU A 207 -6.82 -8.36 -19.50
N ALA A 208 -6.32 -9.55 -19.19
CA ALA A 208 -6.76 -10.34 -18.04
C ALA A 208 -6.58 -9.56 -16.74
N THR A 209 -5.41 -8.93 -16.57
CA THR A 209 -5.10 -8.12 -15.39
C THR A 209 -6.06 -6.94 -15.24
N ILE A 210 -6.30 -6.15 -16.28
CA ILE A 210 -7.17 -4.98 -16.18
C ILE A 210 -8.64 -5.36 -15.97
N ILE A 211 -9.13 -6.42 -16.63
CA ILE A 211 -10.50 -6.92 -16.42
C ILE A 211 -10.69 -7.36 -14.97
N ALA A 212 -9.75 -8.16 -14.44
CA ALA A 212 -9.80 -8.59 -13.04
C ALA A 212 -9.74 -7.42 -12.05
N GLN A 213 -8.95 -6.38 -12.34
CA GLN A 213 -8.89 -5.15 -11.53
C GLN A 213 -10.23 -4.39 -11.58
N TYR A 214 -10.87 -4.27 -12.74
CA TYR A 214 -12.20 -3.67 -12.82
C TYR A 214 -13.25 -4.47 -12.07
N VAL A 215 -13.20 -5.79 -12.11
CA VAL A 215 -14.12 -6.65 -11.32
C VAL A 215 -13.96 -6.34 -9.82
N SER A 216 -12.74 -6.30 -9.31
CA SER A 216 -12.50 -5.95 -7.91
C SER A 216 -12.97 -4.54 -7.57
N ALA A 217 -12.72 -3.55 -8.43
CA ALA A 217 -13.17 -2.17 -8.26
C ALA A 217 -14.70 -2.07 -8.20
N VAL A 218 -15.40 -2.76 -9.10
CA VAL A 218 -16.86 -2.80 -9.15
C VAL A 218 -17.41 -3.45 -7.89
N LEU A 219 -16.83 -4.56 -7.42
CA LEU A 219 -17.27 -5.24 -6.20
C LEU A 219 -17.18 -4.33 -4.96
N VAL A 220 -16.03 -3.64 -4.77
CA VAL A 220 -15.88 -2.72 -3.63
C VAL A 220 -16.77 -1.48 -3.77
N LEU A 221 -16.99 -0.98 -4.99
CA LEU A 221 -17.89 0.15 -5.25
C LEU A 221 -19.36 -0.22 -4.97
N ILE A 222 -19.82 -1.39 -5.40
CA ILE A 222 -21.15 -1.92 -5.08
C ILE A 222 -21.31 -2.06 -3.57
N ALA A 223 -20.28 -2.53 -2.86
CA ALA A 223 -20.32 -2.63 -1.40
C ALA A 223 -20.52 -1.24 -0.75
N LEU A 224 -19.81 -0.21 -1.23
CA LEU A 224 -19.99 1.17 -0.75
C LEU A 224 -21.37 1.75 -1.12
N MET A 225 -21.95 1.36 -2.23
CA MET A 225 -23.30 1.84 -2.63
C MET A 225 -24.42 1.17 -1.83
N ARG A 226 -24.23 -0.09 -1.43
CA ARG A 226 -25.25 -0.91 -0.76
C ARG A 226 -25.15 -0.88 0.78
N THR A 227 -24.11 -0.26 1.34
CA THR A 227 -24.00 -0.15 2.80
C THR A 227 -24.99 0.85 3.37
N ASP A 228 -25.48 0.58 4.58
CA ASP A 228 -26.32 1.49 5.35
C ASP A 228 -25.47 2.39 6.30
N SER A 229 -24.14 2.33 6.18
CA SER A 229 -23.17 3.10 6.97
C SER A 229 -23.00 4.53 6.47
N CYS A 230 -22.34 5.35 7.28
CA CYS A 230 -21.95 6.72 6.91
C CYS A 230 -20.99 6.80 5.71
N ILE A 231 -20.35 5.68 5.31
CA ILE A 231 -19.49 5.61 4.12
C ILE A 231 -20.28 5.38 2.81
N ARG A 232 -21.62 5.36 2.85
CA ARG A 232 -22.43 5.09 1.67
C ARG A 232 -22.10 6.05 0.54
N PHE A 233 -21.75 5.49 -0.62
CA PHE A 233 -21.51 6.24 -1.83
C PHE A 233 -22.79 6.41 -2.65
N CYS A 234 -23.01 7.62 -3.18
CA CYS A 234 -24.13 7.96 -4.04
C CYS A 234 -23.68 8.88 -5.19
N PHE A 235 -23.85 8.45 -6.44
CA PHE A 235 -23.44 9.25 -7.62
C PHE A 235 -24.00 10.67 -7.64
N ARG A 236 -25.24 10.86 -7.16
CA ARG A 236 -25.92 12.18 -7.12
C ARG A 236 -25.27 13.17 -6.15
N LYS A 237 -24.46 12.68 -5.20
CA LYS A 237 -23.75 13.50 -4.19
C LYS A 237 -22.27 13.69 -4.51
N LEU A 238 -21.84 13.32 -5.72
CA LEU A 238 -20.46 13.51 -6.16
C LEU A 238 -20.15 15.00 -6.19
N ALA A 239 -19.24 15.42 -5.29
CA ALA A 239 -18.75 16.79 -5.18
C ALA A 239 -17.35 16.78 -4.55
N ILE A 240 -16.55 17.76 -4.89
CA ILE A 240 -15.25 18.01 -4.27
C ILE A 240 -15.42 19.06 -3.16
N ASP A 241 -15.22 18.62 -1.92
CA ASP A 241 -15.00 19.53 -0.81
C ASP A 241 -13.50 19.91 -0.76
N LYS A 242 -13.20 21.19 -1.01
CA LYS A 242 -11.81 21.69 -1.10
C LYS A 242 -11.03 21.50 0.20
N ALA A 243 -11.68 21.65 1.38
CA ALA A 243 -11.04 21.48 2.68
C ALA A 243 -10.68 20.01 2.91
N VAL A 244 -11.59 19.09 2.59
CA VAL A 244 -11.38 17.65 2.68
C VAL A 244 -10.33 17.20 1.68
N LEU A 245 -10.38 17.67 0.43
CA LEU A 245 -9.36 17.40 -0.59
C LEU A 245 -7.97 17.80 -0.11
N GLY A 246 -7.83 19.01 0.43
CA GLY A 246 -6.56 19.49 0.98
C GLY A 246 -6.02 18.60 2.12
N ARG A 247 -6.90 18.04 2.96
CA ARG A 247 -6.52 17.09 4.02
C ARG A 247 -6.10 15.74 3.44
N ILE A 248 -6.85 15.21 2.50
CA ILE A 248 -6.51 13.95 1.79
C ILE A 248 -5.13 14.07 1.15
N LEU A 249 -4.87 15.14 0.40
CA LEU A 249 -3.60 15.36 -0.27
C LEU A 249 -2.44 15.59 0.71
N ARG A 250 -2.69 16.32 1.81
CA ARG A 250 -1.66 16.55 2.85
C ARG A 250 -1.14 15.25 3.48
N VAL A 251 -1.98 14.23 3.58
CA VAL A 251 -1.61 12.89 4.11
C VAL A 251 -1.20 11.96 2.99
N GLY A 252 -1.97 11.92 1.90
CA GLY A 252 -1.80 10.95 0.82
C GLY A 252 -0.60 11.24 -0.07
N PHE A 253 -0.37 12.49 -0.47
CA PHE A 253 0.72 12.83 -1.38
C PHE A 253 2.12 12.52 -0.83
N PRO A 254 2.46 12.88 0.45
CA PRO A 254 3.74 12.48 1.02
C PRO A 254 3.89 10.94 1.11
N ALA A 255 2.82 10.21 1.44
CA ALA A 255 2.85 8.76 1.47
C ALA A 255 3.06 8.15 0.07
N ALA A 256 2.40 8.72 -0.95
CA ALA A 256 2.54 8.32 -2.34
C ALA A 256 3.97 8.55 -2.85
N LEU A 257 4.52 9.74 -2.61
CA LEU A 257 5.88 10.09 -2.99
C LEU A 257 6.91 9.17 -2.31
N GLN A 258 6.73 8.92 -1.01
CA GLN A 258 7.59 8.00 -0.27
C GLN A 258 7.61 6.60 -0.90
N MET A 259 6.44 6.03 -1.23
CA MET A 259 6.35 4.69 -1.81
C MET A 259 6.99 4.64 -3.21
N ALA A 260 6.68 5.60 -4.06
CA ALA A 260 7.23 5.68 -5.41
C ALA A 260 8.77 5.83 -5.40
N VAL A 261 9.31 6.77 -4.62
CA VAL A 261 10.75 7.03 -4.57
C VAL A 261 11.51 5.87 -3.92
N THR A 262 10.92 5.20 -2.91
CA THR A 262 11.53 4.01 -2.29
C THR A 262 11.59 2.85 -3.29
N SER A 263 10.53 2.63 -4.07
CA SER A 263 10.51 1.60 -5.12
C SER A 263 11.58 1.88 -6.19
N PHE A 264 11.69 3.12 -6.63
CA PHE A 264 12.72 3.53 -7.58
C PHE A 264 14.14 3.35 -7.04
N SER A 265 14.37 3.66 -5.75
CA SER A 265 15.68 3.47 -5.11
C SER A 265 16.12 2.00 -5.07
N ASN A 266 15.21 1.04 -5.05
CA ASN A 266 15.55 -0.38 -5.08
C ASN A 266 16.13 -0.81 -6.43
N VAL A 267 15.82 -0.11 -7.51
CA VAL A 267 16.43 -0.36 -8.84
C VAL A 267 17.95 -0.10 -8.81
N PHE A 268 18.40 0.94 -8.10
CA PHE A 268 19.84 1.19 -7.95
C PHE A 268 20.52 0.07 -7.16
N VAL A 269 19.91 -0.43 -6.09
CA VAL A 269 20.49 -1.56 -5.35
C VAL A 269 20.61 -2.80 -6.24
N GLN A 270 19.57 -3.06 -7.06
CA GLN A 270 19.61 -4.16 -8.03
C GLN A 270 20.80 -4.01 -9.00
N SER A 271 21.11 -2.79 -9.45
CA SER A 271 22.27 -2.53 -10.32
C SER A 271 23.59 -2.93 -9.65
N TYR A 272 23.77 -2.63 -8.35
CA TYR A 272 24.96 -3.09 -7.61
C TYR A 272 25.02 -4.62 -7.51
N ILE A 273 23.91 -5.28 -7.26
CA ILE A 273 23.84 -6.76 -7.20
C ILE A 273 24.18 -7.37 -8.56
N ASN A 274 23.70 -6.79 -9.65
CA ASN A 274 23.92 -7.29 -11.00
C ASN A 274 25.42 -7.31 -11.39
N HIS A 275 26.20 -6.42 -10.79
CA HIS A 275 27.65 -6.35 -11.03
C HIS A 275 28.41 -7.63 -10.59
N PHE A 276 27.86 -8.40 -9.63
CA PHE A 276 28.51 -9.62 -9.12
C PHE A 276 28.25 -10.89 -9.95
N GLY A 277 27.48 -10.79 -11.02
CA GLY A 277 27.24 -11.88 -11.96
C GLY A 277 25.96 -12.68 -11.72
N ALA A 278 25.70 -13.64 -12.63
CA ALA A 278 24.43 -14.31 -12.76
C ALA A 278 24.00 -15.14 -11.53
N ASP A 279 24.93 -15.80 -10.87
CA ASP A 279 24.63 -16.64 -9.70
C ASP A 279 24.20 -15.82 -8.49
N VAL A 280 24.84 -14.66 -8.27
CA VAL A 280 24.44 -13.71 -7.23
C VAL A 280 23.07 -13.11 -7.55
N MET A 281 22.82 -12.71 -8.80
CA MET A 281 21.52 -12.21 -9.26
C MET A 281 20.40 -13.23 -9.04
N SER A 282 20.66 -14.49 -9.35
CA SER A 282 19.70 -15.59 -9.15
C SER A 282 19.42 -15.83 -7.67
N GLY A 283 20.47 -15.84 -6.82
CA GLY A 283 20.33 -15.96 -5.37
C GLY A 283 19.57 -14.77 -4.76
N TRP A 284 19.85 -13.55 -5.22
CA TRP A 284 19.13 -12.35 -4.83
C TRP A 284 17.66 -12.39 -5.25
N THR A 285 17.36 -12.89 -6.44
CA THR A 285 15.99 -13.05 -6.94
C THR A 285 15.20 -14.04 -6.09
N ALA A 286 15.79 -15.20 -5.77
CA ALA A 286 15.19 -16.19 -4.89
C ALA A 286 14.94 -15.62 -3.49
N TYR A 287 15.93 -14.93 -2.91
CA TYR A 287 15.78 -14.21 -1.65
C TYR A 287 14.62 -13.21 -1.69
N ASN A 288 14.53 -12.36 -2.73
CA ASN A 288 13.47 -11.35 -2.85
C ASN A 288 12.07 -11.98 -2.91
N LYS A 289 11.89 -13.14 -3.54
CA LYS A 289 10.61 -13.86 -3.55
C LYS A 289 10.19 -14.30 -2.15
N ILE A 290 11.15 -14.81 -1.36
CA ILE A 290 10.93 -15.22 0.03
C ILE A 290 10.69 -13.98 0.90
N ASP A 291 11.54 -12.95 0.78
CA ASP A 291 11.44 -11.69 1.53
C ASP A 291 10.08 -11.02 1.38
N GLN A 292 9.55 -10.95 0.14
CA GLN A 292 8.22 -10.40 -0.11
C GLN A 292 7.14 -11.07 0.74
N LEU A 293 7.18 -12.40 0.92
CA LEU A 293 6.22 -13.12 1.75
C LEU A 293 6.44 -12.85 3.25
N LEU A 294 7.71 -12.81 3.70
CA LEU A 294 8.06 -12.54 5.10
C LEU A 294 7.67 -11.13 5.57
N VAL A 295 7.65 -10.17 4.66
CA VAL A 295 7.34 -8.76 4.95
C VAL A 295 5.83 -8.45 4.94
N LEU A 296 4.99 -9.28 4.29
CA LEU A 296 3.55 -9.04 4.18
C LEU A 296 2.82 -8.86 5.52
N PRO A 297 3.08 -9.67 6.57
CA PRO A 297 2.43 -9.49 7.87
C PRO A 297 2.73 -8.12 8.49
N THR A 298 3.99 -7.67 8.38
CA THR A 298 4.41 -6.35 8.90
C THR A 298 3.72 -5.21 8.16
N LYS A 299 3.61 -5.28 6.83
CA LYS A 299 2.88 -4.29 6.02
C LYS A 299 1.38 -4.26 6.37
N SER A 300 0.77 -5.42 6.52
CA SER A 300 -0.64 -5.54 6.90
C SER A 300 -0.91 -5.01 8.32
N MET A 301 0.02 -5.25 9.26
CA MET A 301 -0.05 -4.70 10.61
C MET A 301 0.16 -3.19 10.64
N ALA A 302 1.05 -2.63 9.82
CA ALA A 302 1.24 -1.19 9.70
C ALA A 302 -0.05 -0.49 9.22
N LEU A 303 -0.78 -1.09 8.28
CA LEU A 303 -2.07 -0.58 7.82
C LEU A 303 -3.14 -0.69 8.92
N ALA A 304 -3.16 -1.80 9.68
CA ALA A 304 -4.03 -1.97 10.83
C ALA A 304 -3.75 -0.90 11.90
N ALA A 305 -2.47 -0.62 12.19
CA ALA A 305 -2.07 0.45 13.09
C ALA A 305 -2.51 1.84 12.59
N THR A 306 -2.44 2.09 11.28
CA THR A 306 -2.90 3.35 10.67
C THR A 306 -4.38 3.58 10.93
N THR A 307 -5.23 2.59 10.64
CA THR A 307 -6.68 2.68 10.84
C THR A 307 -7.02 2.76 12.33
N PHE A 308 -6.41 1.92 13.17
CA PHE A 308 -6.64 1.91 14.62
C PHE A 308 -6.31 3.27 15.26
N VAL A 309 -5.13 3.80 14.94
CA VAL A 309 -4.68 5.11 15.46
C VAL A 309 -5.58 6.22 14.93
N GLY A 310 -5.92 6.21 13.63
CA GLY A 310 -6.80 7.19 13.02
C GLY A 310 -8.16 7.28 13.71
N GLN A 311 -8.84 6.15 13.93
CA GLN A 311 -10.13 6.11 14.62
C GLN A 311 -10.01 6.57 16.08
N ASN A 312 -9.00 6.09 16.82
CA ASN A 312 -8.86 6.43 18.24
C ASN A 312 -8.46 7.90 18.47
N LEU A 313 -7.60 8.47 17.63
CA LEU A 313 -7.26 9.89 17.72
C LEU A 313 -8.43 10.79 17.28
N GLY A 314 -9.21 10.37 16.27
CA GLY A 314 -10.46 11.01 15.92
C GLY A 314 -11.44 11.05 17.09
N ALA A 315 -11.57 9.95 17.84
CA ALA A 315 -12.38 9.84 19.04
C ALA A 315 -11.77 10.55 20.27
N GLY A 316 -10.60 11.20 20.16
CA GLY A 316 -9.90 11.83 21.28
C GLY A 316 -9.23 10.86 22.25
N GLN A 317 -9.12 9.57 21.92
CA GLN A 317 -8.59 8.52 22.80
C GLN A 317 -7.07 8.32 22.61
N GLU A 318 -6.27 9.32 22.95
CA GLU A 318 -4.81 9.29 22.77
C GLU A 318 -4.12 8.12 23.47
N LYS A 319 -4.48 7.85 24.73
CA LYS A 319 -3.90 6.72 25.48
C LYS A 319 -4.14 5.39 24.77
N ARG A 320 -5.35 5.17 24.27
CA ARG A 320 -5.72 3.95 23.54
C ARG A 320 -4.97 3.85 22.19
N ALA A 321 -4.83 4.97 21.47
CA ALA A 321 -4.05 5.02 20.23
C ALA A 321 -2.58 4.63 20.46
N ARG A 322 -1.94 5.15 21.51
CA ARG A 322 -0.55 4.79 21.88
C ARG A 322 -0.41 3.33 22.31
N THR A 323 -1.37 2.81 23.10
CA THR A 323 -1.38 1.39 23.48
C THR A 323 -1.58 0.49 22.27
N GLY A 324 -2.45 0.88 21.33
CA GLY A 324 -2.68 0.15 20.09
C GLY A 324 -1.45 0.11 19.19
N MET A 325 -0.71 1.20 19.06
CA MET A 325 0.56 1.22 18.33
C MET A 325 1.58 0.26 18.97
N LYS A 326 1.72 0.26 20.31
CA LYS A 326 2.61 -0.68 21.02
C LYS A 326 2.19 -2.14 20.81
N ALA A 327 0.88 -2.42 20.88
CA ALA A 327 0.34 -3.76 20.62
C ALA A 327 0.60 -4.19 19.18
N ALA A 328 0.37 -3.32 18.19
CA ALA A 328 0.67 -3.58 16.79
C ALA A 328 2.16 -3.88 16.56
N LEU A 329 3.05 -3.13 17.24
CA LEU A 329 4.49 -3.38 17.19
C LEU A 329 4.83 -4.75 17.79
N GLY A 330 4.28 -5.10 18.97
CA GLY A 330 4.50 -6.41 19.60
C GLY A 330 4.03 -7.57 18.72
N ILE A 331 2.84 -7.46 18.11
CA ILE A 331 2.33 -8.49 17.19
C ILE A 331 3.24 -8.59 15.95
N SER A 332 3.64 -7.45 15.37
CA SER A 332 4.52 -7.43 14.19
C SER A 332 5.88 -8.07 14.48
N LEU A 333 6.49 -7.78 15.63
CA LEU A 333 7.73 -8.40 16.08
C LEU A 333 7.57 -9.91 16.31
N GLY A 334 6.48 -10.33 16.94
CA GLY A 334 6.18 -11.75 17.15
C GLY A 334 6.03 -12.51 15.83
N LEU A 335 5.33 -11.94 14.86
CA LEU A 335 5.19 -12.53 13.52
C LEU A 335 6.50 -12.54 12.74
N ALA A 336 7.31 -11.48 12.84
CA ALA A 336 8.62 -11.43 12.19
C ALA A 336 9.57 -12.50 12.76
N LEU A 337 9.54 -12.77 14.07
CA LEU A 337 10.30 -13.87 14.68
C LEU A 337 9.74 -15.23 14.28
N LEU A 338 8.42 -15.41 14.32
CA LEU A 338 7.73 -16.67 13.98
C LEU A 338 8.03 -17.11 12.53
N LEU A 339 8.09 -16.19 11.59
CA LEU A 339 8.38 -16.48 10.19
C LEU A 339 9.88 -16.39 9.86
N GLY A 340 10.58 -15.46 10.47
CA GLY A 340 12.00 -15.21 10.22
C GLY A 340 12.91 -16.32 10.74
N ALA A 341 12.69 -16.83 11.95
CA ALA A 341 13.53 -17.90 12.50
C ALA A 341 13.47 -19.19 11.66
N PRO A 342 12.29 -19.72 11.26
CA PRO A 342 12.23 -20.84 10.34
C PRO A 342 12.84 -20.54 8.97
N SER A 343 12.68 -19.32 8.44
CA SER A 343 13.26 -18.96 7.13
C SER A 343 14.78 -18.99 7.15
N MET A 344 15.42 -18.66 8.26
CA MET A 344 16.86 -18.79 8.44
C MET A 344 17.28 -20.27 8.58
N LEU A 345 16.54 -21.03 9.39
CA LEU A 345 16.87 -22.44 9.64
C LEU A 345 16.77 -23.28 8.36
N PHE A 346 15.78 -23.02 7.53
CA PHE A 346 15.53 -23.72 6.28
C PHE A 346 16.01 -22.92 5.05
N ALA A 347 16.86 -21.92 5.20
CA ALA A 347 17.30 -21.03 4.14
C ALA A 347 17.81 -21.77 2.88
N PRO A 348 18.72 -22.77 2.98
CA PRO A 348 19.16 -23.51 1.80
C PRO A 348 18.03 -24.23 1.06
N SER A 349 17.10 -24.84 1.80
CA SER A 349 15.95 -25.56 1.21
C SER A 349 14.96 -24.61 0.54
N LEU A 350 14.69 -23.45 1.15
CA LEU A 350 13.81 -22.43 0.59
C LEU A 350 14.37 -21.83 -0.69
N VAL A 351 15.66 -21.52 -0.72
CA VAL A 351 16.31 -21.00 -1.94
C VAL A 351 16.44 -22.11 -2.99
N GLY A 352 16.78 -23.34 -2.58
CA GLY A 352 16.90 -24.52 -3.46
C GLY A 352 15.58 -24.89 -4.16
N PHE A 353 14.43 -24.50 -3.59
CA PHE A 353 13.13 -24.65 -4.26
C PHE A 353 13.03 -23.80 -5.54
N PHE A 354 13.67 -22.62 -5.56
CA PHE A 354 13.66 -21.74 -6.72
C PHE A 354 14.78 -22.06 -7.73
N ASN A 355 15.97 -22.46 -7.23
CA ASN A 355 17.09 -22.80 -8.06
C ASN A 355 17.99 -23.84 -7.37
N PRO A 356 18.23 -25.01 -8.00
CA PRO A 356 19.00 -26.12 -7.41
C PRO A 356 20.51 -25.93 -7.44
N LYS A 357 21.04 -24.87 -8.08
CA LYS A 357 22.48 -24.62 -8.20
C LYS A 357 23.10 -24.26 -6.86
N ALA A 358 24.18 -24.93 -6.44
CA ALA A 358 24.79 -24.80 -5.13
C ALA A 358 25.24 -23.36 -4.82
N GLU A 359 25.84 -22.68 -5.80
CA GLU A 359 26.28 -21.29 -5.67
C GLU A 359 25.12 -20.33 -5.43
N VAL A 360 23.99 -20.52 -6.16
CA VAL A 360 22.78 -19.73 -6.01
C VAL A 360 22.17 -19.93 -4.62
N ILE A 361 22.16 -21.19 -4.14
CA ILE A 361 21.68 -21.54 -2.80
C ILE A 361 22.55 -20.85 -1.73
N ALA A 362 23.86 -20.88 -1.89
CA ALA A 362 24.79 -20.27 -0.94
C ALA A 362 24.56 -18.75 -0.82
N TYR A 363 24.43 -18.04 -1.95
CA TYR A 363 24.17 -16.61 -1.94
C TYR A 363 22.78 -16.28 -1.38
N GLY A 364 21.73 -16.94 -1.86
CA GLY A 364 20.36 -16.70 -1.39
C GLY A 364 20.18 -16.99 0.09
N ALA A 365 20.78 -18.07 0.60
CA ALA A 365 20.78 -18.40 2.03
C ALA A 365 21.52 -17.35 2.86
N SER A 366 22.66 -16.84 2.37
CA SER A 366 23.40 -15.78 3.07
C SER A 366 22.58 -14.49 3.22
N PHE A 367 21.76 -14.13 2.22
CA PHE A 367 20.85 -12.98 2.33
C PHE A 367 19.74 -13.22 3.36
N LEU A 368 19.21 -14.44 3.48
CA LEU A 368 18.21 -14.76 4.50
C LEU A 368 18.77 -14.66 5.93
N MET A 369 20.07 -14.75 6.13
CA MET A 369 20.68 -14.51 7.45
C MET A 369 20.55 -13.04 7.92
N LEU A 370 20.11 -12.11 7.06
CA LEU A 370 19.80 -10.73 7.42
C LEU A 370 18.40 -10.55 8.06
N THR A 371 17.59 -11.60 8.09
CA THR A 371 16.22 -11.57 8.65
C THR A 371 16.11 -11.08 10.11
N PRO A 372 17.10 -11.29 11.04
CA PRO A 372 17.02 -10.71 12.38
C PRO A 372 16.88 -9.19 12.39
N PHE A 373 17.37 -8.50 11.37
CA PHE A 373 17.23 -7.04 11.24
C PHE A 373 15.81 -6.59 10.90
N TYR A 374 14.87 -7.52 10.60
CA TYR A 374 13.45 -7.18 10.40
C TYR A 374 12.79 -6.57 11.64
N VAL A 375 13.38 -6.75 12.83
CA VAL A 375 12.97 -6.02 14.04
C VAL A 375 12.94 -4.50 13.78
N PHE A 376 13.97 -3.95 13.15
CA PHE A 376 14.05 -2.54 12.80
C PHE A 376 13.03 -2.16 11.73
N MET A 377 12.82 -3.04 10.74
CA MET A 377 11.79 -2.82 9.72
C MET A 377 10.38 -2.80 10.34
N CYS A 378 10.06 -3.69 11.29
CA CYS A 378 8.78 -3.67 12.02
C CYS A 378 8.57 -2.33 12.75
N ILE A 379 9.59 -1.83 13.45
CA ILE A 379 9.55 -0.53 14.12
C ILE A 379 9.23 0.58 13.11
N ASN A 380 9.94 0.60 11.97
CA ASN A 380 9.75 1.61 10.93
C ASN A 380 8.35 1.59 10.35
N GLN A 381 7.86 0.42 9.95
CA GLN A 381 6.56 0.29 9.30
C GLN A 381 5.39 0.59 10.22
N VAL A 382 5.40 0.02 11.44
CA VAL A 382 4.31 0.23 12.40
C VAL A 382 4.27 1.66 12.91
N THR A 383 5.44 2.25 13.25
CA THR A 383 5.50 3.65 13.72
C THR A 383 5.11 4.63 12.59
N SER A 384 5.59 4.38 11.37
CA SER A 384 5.17 5.15 10.19
C SER A 384 3.65 5.06 9.96
N GLY A 385 3.08 3.85 10.09
CA GLY A 385 1.63 3.63 10.01
C GLY A 385 0.87 4.42 11.07
N ALA A 386 1.31 4.37 12.33
CA ALA A 386 0.71 5.12 13.42
C ALA A 386 0.78 6.64 13.22
N LEU A 387 1.92 7.18 12.77
CA LEU A 387 2.08 8.59 12.46
C LEU A 387 1.18 9.02 11.29
N ARG A 388 1.05 8.19 10.25
CA ARG A 388 0.09 8.44 9.15
C ARG A 388 -1.34 8.45 9.67
N GLY A 389 -1.73 7.51 10.53
CA GLY A 389 -3.04 7.49 11.19
C GLY A 389 -3.32 8.76 12.00
N ALA A 390 -2.29 9.37 12.58
CA ALA A 390 -2.37 10.68 13.24
C ALA A 390 -2.44 11.88 12.25
N GLY A 391 -2.43 11.63 10.93
CA GLY A 391 -2.43 12.67 9.90
C GLY A 391 -1.05 13.25 9.57
N ASN A 392 0.01 12.73 10.16
CA ASN A 392 1.38 13.16 9.89
C ASN A 392 2.11 12.19 8.97
N SER A 393 1.95 12.35 7.67
CA SER A 393 2.68 11.55 6.65
C SER A 393 4.00 12.20 6.24
N ARG A 394 4.21 13.49 6.51
CA ARG A 394 5.44 14.19 6.12
C ARG A 394 6.66 13.68 6.88
N ALA A 395 6.55 13.50 8.20
CA ALA A 395 7.66 13.04 9.00
C ALA A 395 8.11 11.62 8.61
N PRO A 396 7.24 10.59 8.51
CA PRO A 396 7.63 9.28 7.98
C PRO A 396 8.25 9.35 6.58
N MET A 397 7.68 10.18 5.68
CA MET A 397 8.23 10.34 4.34
C MET A 397 9.69 10.82 4.39
N VAL A 398 9.97 11.94 5.08
CA VAL A 398 11.32 12.52 5.15
C VAL A 398 12.30 11.55 5.81
N ILE A 399 11.91 10.91 6.92
CA ILE A 399 12.78 9.97 7.64
C ILE A 399 13.08 8.73 6.77
N MET A 400 12.05 8.15 6.14
CA MET A 400 12.24 6.93 5.34
C MET A 400 12.99 7.22 4.03
N LEU A 401 12.71 8.33 3.35
CA LEU A 401 13.49 8.73 2.17
C LEU A 401 14.93 9.08 2.53
N GLY A 402 15.15 9.81 3.62
CA GLY A 402 16.49 10.09 4.13
C GLY A 402 17.30 8.83 4.40
N SER A 403 16.67 7.82 5.01
CA SER A 403 17.35 6.57 5.41
C SER A 403 17.44 5.54 4.28
N TYR A 404 16.33 5.30 3.54
CA TYR A 404 16.27 4.22 2.56
C TYR A 404 16.75 4.62 1.17
N VAL A 405 16.76 5.94 0.89
CA VAL A 405 17.23 6.45 -0.40
C VAL A 405 18.59 7.13 -0.21
N PHE A 406 18.65 8.28 0.48
CA PHE A 406 19.89 9.05 0.56
C PHE A 406 21.00 8.32 1.33
N PHE A 407 20.76 7.95 2.58
CA PHE A 407 21.78 7.29 3.39
C PHE A 407 22.24 5.96 2.76
N ARG A 408 21.30 5.13 2.28
CA ARG A 408 21.63 3.84 1.68
C ARG A 408 22.47 4.00 0.40
N GLN A 409 22.19 4.97 -0.47
CA GLN A 409 22.98 5.19 -1.67
C GLN A 409 24.38 5.71 -1.33
N ILE A 410 24.52 6.61 -0.35
CA ILE A 410 25.81 7.06 0.14
C ILE A 410 26.62 5.89 0.71
N TYR A 411 25.98 5.06 1.54
CA TYR A 411 26.60 3.85 2.09
C TYR A 411 27.09 2.92 0.99
N LEU A 412 26.25 2.59 0.01
CA LEU A 412 26.62 1.71 -1.11
C LEU A 412 27.80 2.28 -1.88
N TYR A 413 27.77 3.56 -2.22
CA TYR A 413 28.86 4.21 -2.93
C TYR A 413 30.19 4.17 -2.14
N VAL A 414 30.15 4.51 -0.85
CA VAL A 414 31.34 4.49 0.00
C VAL A 414 31.87 3.07 0.20
N MET A 415 30.99 2.12 0.51
CA MET A 415 31.40 0.74 0.73
C MET A 415 32.04 0.11 -0.51
N THR A 416 31.37 0.22 -1.67
CA THR A 416 31.83 -0.46 -2.88
C THR A 416 33.08 0.16 -3.48
N ASN A 417 33.32 1.47 -3.32
CA ASN A 417 34.46 2.15 -3.93
C ASN A 417 35.65 2.33 -3.00
N PHE A 418 35.47 2.37 -1.67
CA PHE A 418 36.55 2.76 -0.74
C PHE A 418 36.83 1.73 0.36
N ILE A 419 35.91 0.80 0.67
CA ILE A 419 36.07 -0.09 1.82
C ILE A 419 36.08 -1.57 1.39
N SER A 420 34.99 -2.08 0.86
CA SER A 420 34.84 -3.49 0.51
C SER A 420 33.74 -3.68 -0.52
N ASN A 421 34.13 -4.14 -1.72
CA ASN A 421 33.17 -4.45 -2.78
C ASN A 421 32.83 -5.95 -2.74
N THR A 422 32.00 -6.34 -1.79
CA THR A 422 31.48 -7.72 -1.66
C THR A 422 29.95 -7.73 -1.72
N VAL A 423 29.39 -8.87 -2.14
CA VAL A 423 27.95 -9.09 -2.21
C VAL A 423 27.27 -8.78 -0.87
N MET A 424 27.88 -9.21 0.23
CA MET A 424 27.34 -9.01 1.57
C MET A 424 27.38 -7.53 1.99
N SER A 425 28.43 -6.79 1.63
CA SER A 425 28.51 -5.35 1.88
C SER A 425 27.37 -4.59 1.20
N VAL A 426 26.98 -4.98 -0.01
CA VAL A 426 25.83 -4.40 -0.71
C VAL A 426 24.52 -4.78 -0.03
N ALA A 427 24.34 -6.06 0.33
CA ALA A 427 23.14 -6.55 1.01
C ALA A 427 22.90 -5.87 2.37
N PHE A 428 23.99 -5.59 3.13
CA PHE A 428 23.93 -4.87 4.41
C PHE A 428 23.40 -3.43 4.30
N GLY A 429 23.34 -2.87 3.12
CA GLY A 429 22.72 -1.57 2.88
C GLY A 429 21.23 -1.50 3.30
N TYR A 430 20.50 -2.63 3.27
CA TYR A 430 19.13 -2.72 3.76
C TYR A 430 19.05 -2.65 5.29
N PRO A 431 19.70 -3.55 6.06
CA PRO A 431 19.72 -3.49 7.52
C PRO A 431 20.17 -2.15 8.08
N LEU A 432 21.24 -1.58 7.54
CA LEU A 432 21.74 -0.29 8.00
C LEU A 432 20.75 0.84 7.75
N GLY A 433 20.11 0.86 6.57
CA GLY A 433 19.02 1.78 6.30
C GLY A 433 17.85 1.64 7.29
N TRP A 434 17.50 0.39 7.66
CA TRP A 434 16.45 0.15 8.67
C TRP A 434 16.85 0.61 10.07
N ILE A 435 18.07 0.38 10.49
CA ILE A 435 18.62 0.83 11.79
C ILE A 435 18.59 2.35 11.89
N VAL A 436 19.14 3.05 10.89
CA VAL A 436 19.14 4.52 10.86
C VAL A 436 17.72 5.08 10.88
N CYS A 437 16.84 4.51 10.05
CA CYS A 437 15.43 4.88 10.01
C CYS A 437 14.74 4.69 11.38
N SER A 438 14.95 3.51 12.03
CA SER A 438 14.36 3.21 13.35
C SER A 438 14.81 4.19 14.41
N THR A 439 16.11 4.47 14.42
CA THR A 439 16.68 5.41 15.40
C THR A 439 16.05 6.79 15.27
N ILE A 440 16.01 7.33 14.05
CA ILE A 440 15.42 8.65 13.80
C ILE A 440 13.91 8.63 14.06
N MET A 441 13.21 7.56 13.67
CA MET A 441 11.77 7.41 13.86
C MET A 441 11.38 7.35 15.33
N ILE A 442 12.14 6.59 16.15
CA ILE A 442 11.94 6.52 17.60
C ILE A 442 12.19 7.88 18.24
N LEU A 443 13.31 8.54 17.92
CA LEU A 443 13.64 9.86 18.46
C LEU A 443 12.57 10.90 18.08
N TYR A 444 12.08 10.84 16.84
CA TYR A 444 10.98 11.70 16.40
C TYR A 444 9.70 11.44 17.19
N TYR A 445 9.32 10.16 17.35
CA TYR A 445 8.12 9.76 18.09
C TYR A 445 8.19 10.15 19.57
N LEU A 446 9.35 10.04 20.20
CA LEU A 446 9.53 10.44 21.61
C LEU A 446 9.35 11.96 21.80
N ARG A 447 9.79 12.76 20.82
CA ARG A 447 9.61 14.23 20.85
C ARG A 447 8.20 14.66 20.42
N HIS A 448 7.57 13.92 19.54
CA HIS A 448 6.26 14.23 18.96
C HIS A 448 5.32 13.02 19.13
N PRO A 449 4.87 12.72 20.36
CA PRO A 449 3.98 11.59 20.61
C PRO A 449 2.61 11.83 19.94
N LEU A 450 1.88 10.74 19.70
CA LEU A 450 0.53 10.79 19.14
C LEU A 450 -0.37 11.69 20.02
N ARG A 451 -0.97 12.70 19.40
CA ARG A 451 -1.90 13.67 20.04
C ARG A 451 -3.22 13.65 19.29
N ARG A 452 -4.28 14.14 19.96
CA ARG A 452 -5.61 14.31 19.35
C ARG A 452 -5.49 15.11 18.06
N VAL A 453 -6.24 14.68 17.05
CA VAL A 453 -6.32 15.38 15.76
C VAL A 453 -7.35 16.48 15.87
N GLU A 454 -6.96 17.72 15.60
CA GLU A 454 -7.90 18.84 15.48
C GLU A 454 -8.65 18.69 14.16
N LEU A 455 -9.86 18.17 14.25
CA LEU A 455 -10.79 18.09 13.16
C LEU A 455 -11.58 19.40 13.12
N GLY A 456 -11.01 20.43 12.49
CA GLY A 456 -11.66 21.74 12.35
C GLY A 456 -13.12 21.58 11.93
N GLU A 457 -13.98 22.41 12.44
CA GLU A 457 -15.37 22.52 11.97
C GLU A 457 -15.35 22.93 10.51
N ALA A 458 -16.22 22.31 9.70
CA ALA A 458 -16.44 22.80 8.35
C ALA A 458 -17.00 24.26 8.46
N PRO A 459 -16.54 25.19 7.61
CA PRO A 459 -16.89 26.62 7.75
C PRO A 459 -18.40 26.98 7.70
N ALA A 460 -19.26 26.01 7.52
CA ALA A 460 -20.70 26.24 7.39
C ALA A 460 -21.42 26.60 8.73
N ALA A 461 -20.93 26.10 9.86
CA ALA A 461 -21.56 26.42 11.16
C ALA A 461 -21.22 27.84 11.68
N ALA A 462 -20.07 28.38 11.24
CA ALA A 462 -19.71 29.76 11.60
C ALA A 462 -20.52 30.80 10.81
N ALA A 463 -20.93 30.46 9.58
CA ALA A 463 -21.74 31.36 8.73
C ALA A 463 -23.23 31.36 9.16
N GLU A 464 -23.75 30.27 9.72
CA GLU A 464 -25.12 30.21 10.24
C GLU A 464 -25.22 30.92 11.61
N ALA A 465 -24.22 30.80 12.47
CA ALA A 465 -24.16 31.52 13.74
C ALA A 465 -24.02 33.05 13.57
N GLU A 466 -23.22 33.51 12.59
CA GLU A 466 -23.13 34.94 12.26
C GLU A 466 -24.39 35.49 11.57
N THR A 467 -25.20 34.62 10.92
CA THR A 467 -26.46 35.03 10.31
C THR A 467 -27.60 35.07 11.32
N GLU A 468 -27.62 34.21 12.32
CA GLU A 468 -28.59 34.23 13.41
C GLU A 468 -28.31 35.39 14.40
N GLU A 469 -27.06 35.73 14.70
CA GLU A 469 -26.69 36.83 15.56
C GLU A 469 -27.00 38.20 14.91
N LYS A 470 -27.05 38.27 13.58
CA LYS A 470 -27.45 39.47 12.81
C LYS A 470 -28.95 39.57 12.51
N ALA A 471 -29.73 38.52 12.86
CA ALA A 471 -31.18 38.46 12.56
C ALA A 471 -32.07 38.73 13.80
N ASP A 472 -31.50 39.04 14.96
CA ASP A 472 -32.25 39.46 16.12
C ASP A 472 -32.11 40.98 16.37
N PRO A 473 -33.03 41.83 15.83
CA PRO A 473 -33.01 43.27 16.08
C PRO A 473 -33.73 43.72 17.35
N SER A 474 -33.98 42.78 18.30
CA SER A 474 -34.81 43.07 19.47
C SER A 474 -34.05 43.22 20.82
N ALA A 475 -32.75 43.50 20.78
CA ALA A 475 -31.96 43.70 21.99
C ALA A 475 -31.43 45.15 22.15
N GLU A 476 -32.20 46.15 21.68
CA GLU A 476 -32.02 47.54 22.10
C GLU A 476 -33.43 48.11 22.35
N ASP A 477 -33.87 48.03 23.62
CA ASP A 477 -34.66 49.03 24.34
C ASP A 477 -34.62 48.75 25.85
#